data_73d3e44ab5c2ebe4793bf9fde210e7d7
#
_entry.id   73d3e44ab5c2ebe4793bf9fde210e7d7
#
_cell.length_a   1.000
_cell.length_b   1.000
_cell.length_c   1.000
_cell.angle_alpha   90.00
_cell.angle_beta   90.00
_cell.angle_gamma   90.00
#
_symmetry.space_group_name_H-M   'P 1'
#
loop_
_entity.id
_entity.type
_entity.pdbx_description
1 polymer ?
#
loop_
_entity_poly.entity_id
_entity_poly.type
_entity_poly.pdbx_seq_one_letter_code
_entity_poly.pdbx_strand_id
1 'polypeptide(L)'
;DVLGPLQVFVFLALLGVVVLYLIITDLQETNLTKSESILAQLKSYPLLLKSNKFWPPTLVSSFSFSVFGIFFVGGPYIASSIYEMSASQIGVYFSFPPLGFIIGNFLAGKFSDELSTKSSLFLGSCILTSAPIALFTLSNIYEHQLAFFGPIILMTLGAGIIWPVANTAIVKAVPPLAGSASGLSSALMVIVSALASAIVGFSLELGNPIPVSYTHLRAH
;
A
#
# COMPACT_ATOMS: atom_id res chain seq x y z
N ASP A 1 32.78 -5.94 5.24
CA ASP A 1 32.12 -7.25 5.38
C ASP A 1 31.22 -7.52 4.19
N VAL A 2 31.71 -8.29 3.21
CA VAL A 2 30.98 -8.69 1.99
C VAL A 2 29.82 -9.66 2.33
N LEU A 3 29.82 -10.26 3.52
CA LEU A 3 28.83 -11.26 3.94
C LEU A 3 27.50 -10.65 4.43
N GLY A 4 27.48 -9.37 4.85
CA GLY A 4 26.27 -8.74 5.38
C GLY A 4 25.07 -8.74 4.43
N PRO A 5 25.22 -8.27 3.15
CA PRO A 5 24.12 -8.30 2.20
C PRO A 5 23.67 -9.72 1.80
N LEU A 6 24.61 -10.67 1.69
CA LEU A 6 24.33 -12.07 1.36
C LEU A 6 23.48 -12.77 2.41
N GLN A 7 23.66 -12.47 3.70
CA GLN A 7 22.88 -13.04 4.78
C GLN A 7 21.38 -12.72 4.68
N VAL A 8 21.04 -11.50 4.24
CA VAL A 8 19.65 -11.09 4.03
C VAL A 8 19.00 -11.94 2.93
N PHE A 9 19.70 -12.13 1.80
CA PHE A 9 19.18 -12.95 0.70
C PHE A 9 19.05 -14.43 1.08
N VAL A 10 20.01 -14.98 1.83
CA VAL A 10 19.93 -16.36 2.35
C VAL A 10 18.74 -16.50 3.30
N PHE A 11 18.53 -15.57 4.22
CA PHE A 11 17.37 -15.57 5.12
C PHE A 11 16.05 -15.55 4.34
N LEU A 12 15.92 -14.68 3.35
CA LEU A 12 14.73 -14.60 2.51
C LEU A 12 14.50 -15.88 1.70
N ALA A 13 15.57 -16.49 1.18
CA ALA A 13 15.49 -17.76 0.47
C ALA A 13 15.02 -18.90 1.38
N LEU A 14 15.56 -19.00 2.60
CA LEU A 14 15.13 -20.00 3.59
C LEU A 14 13.65 -19.81 3.97
N LEU A 15 13.22 -18.57 4.17
CA LEU A 15 11.82 -18.25 4.46
C LEU A 15 10.91 -18.63 3.29
N GLY A 16 11.34 -18.40 2.05
CA GLY A 16 10.65 -18.83 0.84
C GLY A 16 10.52 -20.37 0.76
N VAL A 17 11.58 -21.11 1.10
CA VAL A 17 11.54 -22.58 1.14
C VAL A 17 10.56 -23.09 2.20
N VAL A 18 10.53 -22.48 3.40
CA VAL A 18 9.56 -22.82 4.45
C VAL A 18 8.13 -22.60 3.97
N VAL A 19 7.85 -21.43 3.37
CA VAL A 19 6.52 -21.13 2.83
C VAL A 19 6.14 -22.13 1.72
N LEU A 20 7.05 -22.45 0.81
CA LEU A 20 6.84 -23.43 -0.24
C LEU A 20 6.52 -24.82 0.32
N TYR A 21 7.25 -25.25 1.35
CA TYR A 21 7.01 -26.51 2.04
C TYR A 21 5.60 -26.56 2.66
N LEU A 22 5.19 -25.49 3.36
CA LEU A 22 3.84 -25.39 3.95
C LEU A 22 2.75 -25.42 2.89
N ILE A 23 2.96 -24.74 1.74
CA ILE A 23 2.00 -24.75 0.62
C ILE A 23 1.83 -26.17 0.07
N ILE A 24 2.92 -26.89 -0.16
CA ILE A 24 2.88 -28.23 -0.76
C ILE A 24 2.24 -29.26 0.19
N THR A 25 2.48 -29.11 1.51
CA THR A 25 2.02 -30.12 2.50
C THR A 25 0.62 -29.87 3.02
N ASP A 26 0.21 -28.60 3.16
CA ASP A 26 -1.00 -28.23 3.92
C ASP A 26 -2.10 -27.57 3.08
N LEU A 27 -1.75 -26.98 1.93
CA LEU A 27 -2.73 -26.33 1.07
C LEU A 27 -3.34 -27.32 0.08
N GLN A 28 -4.65 -27.58 0.28
CA GLN A 28 -5.44 -28.32 -0.68
C GLN A 28 -5.99 -27.36 -1.76
N GLU A 29 -6.15 -27.89 -2.97
CA GLU A 29 -6.78 -27.15 -4.06
C GLU A 29 -8.24 -26.80 -3.73
N THR A 30 -8.51 -25.52 -3.53
CA THR A 30 -9.85 -25.02 -3.19
C THR A 30 -10.63 -24.52 -4.41
N ASN A 31 -9.98 -24.40 -5.57
CA ASN A 31 -10.63 -23.93 -6.79
C ASN A 31 -11.33 -25.07 -7.52
N LEU A 32 -12.62 -25.23 -7.27
CA LEU A 32 -13.45 -26.26 -7.88
C LEU A 32 -13.77 -25.96 -9.36
N THR A 33 -13.64 -24.70 -9.81
CA THR A 33 -13.92 -24.25 -11.19
C THR A 33 -12.65 -23.70 -11.82
N LYS A 34 -11.76 -24.60 -12.23
CA LYS A 34 -10.52 -24.19 -12.92
C LYS A 34 -10.86 -23.52 -14.25
N SER A 35 -10.34 -22.32 -14.47
CA SER A 35 -10.41 -21.68 -15.79
C SER A 35 -9.62 -22.52 -16.79
N GLU A 36 -10.27 -22.91 -17.89
CA GLU A 36 -9.70 -23.83 -18.88
C GLU A 36 -8.46 -23.25 -19.62
N SER A 37 -8.29 -21.92 -19.64
CA SER A 37 -7.14 -21.28 -20.25
C SER A 37 -6.94 -19.82 -19.81
N ILE A 38 -5.71 -19.30 -19.93
CA ILE A 38 -5.37 -17.88 -19.77
C ILE A 38 -6.21 -17.00 -20.71
N LEU A 39 -6.47 -17.49 -21.92
CA LEU A 39 -7.29 -16.78 -22.90
C LEU A 39 -8.74 -16.60 -22.43
N ALA A 40 -9.30 -17.59 -21.73
CA ALA A 40 -10.64 -17.50 -21.14
C ALA A 40 -10.69 -16.46 -20.01
N GLN A 41 -9.62 -16.35 -19.22
CA GLN A 41 -9.51 -15.31 -18.20
C GLN A 41 -9.45 -13.90 -18.82
N LEU A 42 -8.65 -13.70 -19.86
CA LEU A 42 -8.57 -12.41 -20.56
C LEU A 42 -9.90 -12.00 -21.18
N LYS A 43 -10.65 -12.96 -21.74
CA LYS A 43 -12.01 -12.74 -22.29
C LYS A 43 -13.03 -12.33 -21.22
N SER A 44 -12.78 -12.60 -19.94
CA SER A 44 -13.67 -12.21 -18.85
C SER A 44 -13.46 -10.74 -18.39
N TYR A 45 -12.32 -10.11 -18.70
CA TYR A 45 -12.01 -8.74 -18.28
C TYR A 45 -13.05 -7.69 -18.75
N PRO A 46 -13.58 -7.71 -19.97
CA PRO A 46 -14.62 -6.77 -20.38
C PRO A 46 -15.88 -6.85 -19.52
N LEU A 47 -16.22 -8.04 -18.98
CA LEU A 47 -17.36 -8.19 -18.06
C LEU A 47 -17.08 -7.51 -16.72
N LEU A 48 -15.86 -7.66 -16.18
CA LEU A 48 -15.44 -7.01 -14.97
C LEU A 48 -15.41 -5.48 -15.11
N LEU A 49 -14.85 -4.99 -16.22
CA LEU A 49 -14.77 -3.56 -16.51
C LEU A 49 -16.14 -2.90 -16.69
N LYS A 50 -17.16 -3.64 -17.09
CA LYS A 50 -18.56 -3.18 -17.18
C LYS A 50 -19.31 -3.27 -15.84
N SER A 51 -18.76 -3.92 -14.83
CA SER A 51 -19.41 -4.12 -13.54
C SER A 51 -19.26 -2.89 -12.64
N ASN A 52 -20.36 -2.22 -12.34
CA ASN A 52 -20.37 -1.09 -11.40
C ASN A 52 -20.00 -1.50 -9.96
N LYS A 53 -20.05 -2.79 -9.62
CA LYS A 53 -19.65 -3.30 -8.30
C LYS A 53 -18.14 -3.54 -8.19
N PHE A 54 -17.45 -3.70 -9.33
CA PHE A 54 -16.00 -3.92 -9.37
C PHE A 54 -15.19 -2.63 -9.14
N TRP A 55 -15.62 -1.51 -9.72
CA TRP A 55 -14.84 -0.29 -9.74
C TRP A 55 -14.65 0.38 -8.38
N PRO A 56 -15.68 0.60 -7.54
CA PRO A 56 -15.49 1.33 -6.29
C PRO A 56 -14.44 0.71 -5.37
N PRO A 57 -14.48 -0.58 -5.01
CA PRO A 57 -13.45 -1.16 -4.16
C PRO A 57 -12.08 -1.25 -4.86
N THR A 58 -12.04 -1.43 -6.19
CA THR A 58 -10.80 -1.46 -6.97
C THR A 58 -10.12 -0.08 -6.96
N LEU A 59 -10.84 1.00 -7.19
CA LEU A 59 -10.28 2.34 -7.17
C LEU A 59 -9.81 2.74 -5.78
N VAL A 60 -10.63 2.50 -4.75
CA VAL A 60 -10.25 2.82 -3.36
C VAL A 60 -8.98 2.07 -2.96
N SER A 61 -8.87 0.78 -3.28
CA SER A 61 -7.66 0.01 -3.00
C SER A 61 -6.46 0.47 -3.83
N SER A 62 -6.65 0.83 -5.10
CA SER A 62 -5.57 1.30 -5.97
C SER A 62 -4.97 2.62 -5.50
N PHE A 63 -5.81 3.61 -5.17
CA PHE A 63 -5.34 4.87 -4.61
C PHE A 63 -4.73 4.70 -3.23
N SER A 64 -5.31 3.85 -2.37
CA SER A 64 -4.73 3.52 -1.07
C SER A 64 -3.35 2.86 -1.20
N PHE A 65 -3.15 1.98 -2.19
CA PHE A 65 -1.87 1.33 -2.44
C PHE A 65 -0.80 2.30 -2.97
N SER A 66 -1.20 3.30 -3.76
CA SER A 66 -0.27 4.29 -4.32
C SER A 66 0.48 5.07 -3.24
N VAL A 67 -0.09 5.18 -2.04
CA VAL A 67 0.56 5.78 -0.87
C VAL A 67 1.90 5.11 -0.54
N PHE A 68 1.96 3.79 -0.61
CA PHE A 68 3.21 3.06 -0.40
C PHE A 68 4.21 3.34 -1.50
N GLY A 69 3.77 3.36 -2.76
CA GLY A 69 4.65 3.70 -3.89
C GLY A 69 5.26 5.09 -3.76
N ILE A 70 4.44 6.08 -3.42
CA ILE A 70 4.88 7.46 -3.17
C ILE A 70 5.88 7.51 -1.99
N PHE A 71 5.57 6.81 -0.90
CA PHE A 71 6.43 6.77 0.27
C PHE A 71 7.78 6.10 -0.02
N PHE A 72 7.80 4.98 -0.76
CA PHE A 72 9.05 4.30 -1.09
C PHE A 72 9.96 5.11 -2.02
N VAL A 73 9.41 6.00 -2.85
CA VAL A 73 10.20 6.90 -3.70
C VAL A 73 10.58 8.17 -2.94
N GLY A 74 9.62 8.84 -2.31
CA GLY A 74 9.83 10.14 -1.66
C GLY A 74 10.44 10.05 -0.28
N GLY A 75 10.12 9.02 0.50
CA GLY A 75 10.52 8.87 1.89
C GLY A 75 12.04 8.84 2.10
N PRO A 76 12.81 8.01 1.38
CA PRO A 76 14.27 7.98 1.49
C PRO A 76 14.92 9.32 1.14
N TYR A 77 14.43 9.98 0.09
CA TYR A 77 14.91 11.30 -0.32
C TYR A 77 14.70 12.35 0.79
N ILE A 78 13.49 12.41 1.33
CA ILE A 78 13.16 13.36 2.42
C ILE A 78 13.99 13.05 3.66
N ALA A 79 14.12 11.78 4.03
CA ALA A 79 14.89 11.36 5.18
C ALA A 79 16.38 11.73 5.06
N SER A 80 16.99 11.49 3.90
CA SER A 80 18.42 11.73 3.70
C SER A 80 18.75 13.19 3.38
N SER A 81 17.94 13.84 2.52
CA SER A 81 18.28 15.15 1.97
C SER A 81 17.71 16.33 2.78
N ILE A 82 16.58 16.12 3.49
CA ILE A 82 15.95 17.18 4.28
C ILE A 82 16.29 17.02 5.76
N TYR A 83 16.17 15.79 6.30
CA TYR A 83 16.43 15.51 7.70
C TYR A 83 17.86 15.04 7.98
N GLU A 84 18.71 14.89 6.96
CA GLU A 84 20.11 14.45 7.07
C GLU A 84 20.29 13.18 7.92
N MET A 85 19.32 12.26 7.81
CA MET A 85 19.28 11.03 8.61
C MET A 85 20.33 10.03 8.13
N SER A 86 20.97 9.36 9.09
CA SER A 86 21.83 8.22 8.79
C SER A 86 21.02 7.01 8.30
N ALA A 87 21.67 6.08 7.57
CA ALA A 87 21.03 4.86 7.08
C ALA A 87 20.37 4.03 8.22
N SER A 88 20.98 4.02 9.40
CA SER A 88 20.42 3.33 10.57
C SER A 88 19.13 4.00 11.07
N GLN A 89 19.11 5.32 11.14
CA GLN A 89 17.91 6.08 11.53
C GLN A 89 16.79 5.88 10.51
N ILE A 90 17.09 5.96 9.21
CA ILE A 90 16.13 5.68 8.15
C ILE A 90 15.50 4.29 8.34
N GLY A 91 16.32 3.26 8.59
CA GLY A 91 15.83 1.91 8.85
C GLY A 91 14.83 1.84 10.01
N VAL A 92 15.10 2.53 11.12
CA VAL A 92 14.20 2.59 12.29
C VAL A 92 12.89 3.28 11.92
N TYR A 93 12.93 4.45 11.30
CA TYR A 93 11.70 5.19 10.95
C TYR A 93 10.87 4.49 9.86
N PHE A 94 11.51 3.76 8.96
CA PHE A 94 10.82 2.95 7.94
C PHE A 94 10.15 1.70 8.51
N SER A 95 10.41 1.34 9.76
CA SER A 95 9.66 0.27 10.46
C SER A 95 8.30 0.74 11.00
N PHE A 96 8.05 2.05 11.11
CA PHE A 96 6.80 2.60 11.67
C PHE A 96 5.58 2.45 10.74
N PRO A 97 5.65 2.73 9.44
CA PRO A 97 4.52 2.56 8.53
C PRO A 97 3.89 1.16 8.55
N PRO A 98 4.66 0.05 8.55
CA PRO A 98 4.10 -1.29 8.71
C PRO A 98 3.27 -1.48 9.98
N LEU A 99 3.61 -0.81 11.09
CA LEU A 99 2.83 -0.90 12.34
C LEU A 99 1.41 -0.35 12.15
N GLY A 100 1.28 0.81 11.50
CA GLY A 100 -0.03 1.37 11.16
C GLY A 100 -0.85 0.40 10.31
N PHE A 101 -0.23 -0.19 9.30
CA PHE A 101 -0.87 -1.16 8.42
C PHE A 101 -1.34 -2.43 9.16
N ILE A 102 -0.52 -2.98 10.06
CA ILE A 102 -0.88 -4.13 10.90
C ILE A 102 -2.07 -3.80 11.78
N ILE A 103 -2.05 -2.64 12.46
CA ILE A 103 -3.15 -2.19 13.31
C ILE A 103 -4.42 -2.03 12.48
N GLY A 104 -4.35 -1.41 11.32
CA GLY A 104 -5.48 -1.23 10.40
C GLY A 104 -6.10 -2.55 9.95
N ASN A 105 -5.29 -3.54 9.58
CA ASN A 105 -5.76 -4.88 9.24
C ASN A 105 -6.43 -5.58 10.42
N PHE A 106 -5.85 -5.47 11.61
CA PHE A 106 -6.44 -6.03 12.83
C PHE A 106 -7.81 -5.41 13.13
N LEU A 107 -7.93 -4.08 13.02
CA LEU A 107 -9.20 -3.37 13.23
C LEU A 107 -10.25 -3.78 12.17
N ALA A 108 -9.85 -3.90 10.90
CA ALA A 108 -10.73 -4.35 9.84
C ALA A 108 -11.29 -5.75 10.12
N GLY A 109 -10.45 -6.67 10.59
CA GLY A 109 -10.89 -8.02 10.99
C GLY A 109 -11.78 -7.99 12.23
N LYS A 110 -11.40 -7.25 13.27
CA LYS A 110 -12.16 -7.18 14.53
C LYS A 110 -13.57 -6.64 14.35
N PHE A 111 -13.74 -5.63 13.49
CA PHE A 111 -15.04 -4.98 13.26
C PHE A 111 -15.74 -5.45 11.97
N SER A 112 -15.32 -6.57 11.40
CA SER A 112 -15.87 -7.11 10.14
C SER A 112 -17.36 -7.44 10.22
N ASP A 113 -17.85 -7.84 11.39
CA ASP A 113 -19.25 -8.22 11.60
C ASP A 113 -20.12 -7.01 11.99
N GLU A 114 -19.52 -5.96 12.53
CA GLU A 114 -20.22 -4.76 13.00
C GLU A 114 -20.36 -3.68 11.92
N LEU A 115 -19.37 -3.59 11.02
CA LEU A 115 -19.31 -2.54 10.01
C LEU A 115 -19.63 -3.08 8.62
N SER A 116 -20.48 -2.35 7.90
CA SER A 116 -20.69 -2.64 6.48
C SER A 116 -19.41 -2.38 5.67
N THR A 117 -19.25 -3.08 4.54
CA THR A 117 -18.16 -2.83 3.58
C THR A 117 -18.01 -1.34 3.25
N LYS A 118 -19.14 -0.65 3.00
CA LYS A 118 -19.14 0.78 2.69
C LYS A 118 -18.62 1.63 3.85
N SER A 119 -19.07 1.33 5.07
CA SER A 119 -18.64 2.06 6.27
C SER A 119 -17.15 1.87 6.56
N SER A 120 -16.65 0.64 6.43
CA SER A 120 -15.23 0.35 6.63
C SER A 120 -14.35 1.04 5.58
N LEU A 121 -14.73 0.99 4.30
CA LEU A 121 -14.00 1.69 3.23
C LEU A 121 -14.03 3.20 3.43
N PHE A 122 -15.17 3.76 3.84
CA PHE A 122 -15.30 5.18 4.13
C PHE A 122 -14.42 5.60 5.31
N LEU A 123 -14.47 4.87 6.43
CA LEU A 123 -13.65 5.12 7.61
C LEU A 123 -12.14 5.06 7.28
N GLY A 124 -11.71 4.00 6.62
CA GLY A 124 -10.33 3.85 6.18
C GLY A 124 -9.88 4.98 5.26
N SER A 125 -10.75 5.42 4.33
CA SER A 125 -10.46 6.55 3.44
C SER A 125 -10.37 7.88 4.19
N CYS A 126 -11.23 8.13 5.17
CA CYS A 126 -11.15 9.33 6.02
C CYS A 126 -9.82 9.38 6.80
N ILE A 127 -9.43 8.26 7.42
CA ILE A 127 -8.15 8.16 8.15
C ILE A 127 -6.98 8.38 7.18
N LEU A 128 -6.98 7.70 6.03
CA LEU A 128 -5.94 7.84 5.02
C LEU A 128 -5.82 9.28 4.51
N THR A 129 -6.94 9.96 4.25
CA THR A 129 -6.95 11.33 3.74
C THR A 129 -6.58 12.36 4.82
N SER A 130 -6.85 12.10 6.10
CA SER A 130 -6.43 12.98 7.19
C SER A 130 -4.92 13.05 7.38
N ALA A 131 -4.21 12.00 6.98
CA ALA A 131 -2.76 11.90 7.18
C ALA A 131 -1.94 12.93 6.38
N PRO A 132 -2.18 13.19 5.08
CA PRO A 132 -1.51 14.28 4.35
C PRO A 132 -1.76 15.66 4.96
N ILE A 133 -2.97 15.89 5.49
CA ILE A 133 -3.32 17.14 6.18
C ILE A 133 -2.49 17.27 7.46
N ALA A 134 -2.43 16.20 8.25
CA ALA A 134 -1.61 16.16 9.46
C ALA A 134 -0.11 16.31 9.12
N LEU A 135 0.35 15.65 8.06
CA LEU A 135 1.73 15.77 7.58
C LEU A 135 2.04 17.22 7.21
N PHE A 136 1.21 17.84 6.40
CA PHE A 136 1.39 19.24 5.99
C PHE A 136 1.41 20.19 7.20
N THR A 137 0.46 20.06 8.13
CA THR A 137 0.37 20.94 9.31
C THR A 137 1.52 20.73 10.26
N LEU A 138 1.86 19.49 10.61
CA LEU A 138 2.94 19.20 11.57
C LEU A 138 4.31 19.56 11.02
N SER A 139 4.55 19.32 9.74
CA SER A 139 5.82 19.64 9.12
C SER A 139 6.08 21.14 8.99
N ASN A 140 5.03 21.97 8.96
CA ASN A 140 5.19 23.42 8.98
C ASN A 140 5.41 24.00 10.40
N ILE A 141 5.06 23.23 11.44
CA ILE A 141 5.17 23.69 12.85
C ILE A 141 6.44 23.15 13.51
N TYR A 142 6.82 21.92 13.16
CA TYR A 142 7.91 21.21 13.83
C TYR A 142 8.98 20.75 12.83
N GLU A 143 10.23 21.08 13.08
CA GLU A 143 11.40 20.64 12.29
C GLU A 143 11.92 19.25 12.73
N HIS A 144 11.04 18.37 13.22
CA HIS A 144 11.42 17.07 13.74
C HIS A 144 10.96 15.94 12.82
N GLN A 145 11.77 14.89 12.69
CA GLN A 145 11.47 13.75 11.81
C GLN A 145 10.09 13.10 12.08
N LEU A 146 9.63 13.12 13.33
CA LEU A 146 8.31 12.61 13.70
C LEU A 146 7.15 13.42 13.10
N ALA A 147 7.37 14.68 12.72
CA ALA A 147 6.37 15.48 12.03
C ALA A 147 6.06 14.91 10.62
N PHE A 148 7.04 14.25 10.01
CA PHE A 148 6.91 13.56 8.74
C PHE A 148 6.45 12.10 8.93
N PHE A 149 7.19 11.31 9.71
CA PHE A 149 6.92 9.87 9.83
C PHE A 149 5.68 9.53 10.67
N GLY A 150 5.30 10.37 11.63
CA GLY A 150 4.10 10.16 12.46
C GLY A 150 2.81 10.07 11.65
N PRO A 151 2.49 11.07 10.81
CA PRO A 151 1.30 11.02 9.94
C PRO A 151 1.28 9.84 8.95
N ILE A 152 2.45 9.33 8.55
CA ILE A 152 2.52 8.17 7.66
C ILE A 152 1.97 6.91 8.34
N ILE A 153 2.08 6.79 9.66
CA ILE A 153 1.43 5.70 10.42
C ILE A 153 -0.10 5.76 10.25
N LEU A 154 -0.70 6.95 10.31
CA LEU A 154 -2.14 7.12 10.06
C LEU A 154 -2.50 6.75 8.62
N MET A 155 -1.68 7.14 7.67
CA MET A 155 -1.85 6.82 6.26
C MET A 155 -1.90 5.29 6.04
N THR A 156 -0.93 4.58 6.59
CA THR A 156 -0.84 3.13 6.48
C THR A 156 -1.89 2.40 7.32
N LEU A 157 -2.35 2.98 8.42
CA LEU A 157 -3.50 2.48 9.19
C LEU A 157 -4.78 2.51 8.36
N GLY A 158 -5.08 3.64 7.70
CA GLY A 158 -6.21 3.75 6.79
C GLY A 158 -6.13 2.73 5.64
N ALA A 159 -4.95 2.56 5.03
CA ALA A 159 -4.70 1.57 3.99
C ALA A 159 -4.90 0.13 4.51
N GLY A 160 -4.47 -0.15 5.74
CA GLY A 160 -4.65 -1.44 6.41
C GLY A 160 -6.12 -1.80 6.65
N ILE A 161 -6.99 -0.81 6.88
CA ILE A 161 -8.44 -1.04 6.93
C ILE A 161 -9.01 -1.28 5.53
N ILE A 162 -8.60 -0.50 4.55
CA ILE A 162 -9.13 -0.56 3.18
C ILE A 162 -8.84 -1.89 2.50
N TRP A 163 -7.61 -2.40 2.56
CA TRP A 163 -7.18 -3.51 1.73
C TRP A 163 -7.96 -4.82 1.93
N PRO A 164 -8.10 -5.37 3.15
CA PRO A 164 -8.82 -6.63 3.33
C PRO A 164 -10.30 -6.49 2.96
N VAL A 165 -10.89 -5.35 3.28
CA VAL A 165 -12.30 -5.07 2.99
C VAL A 165 -12.54 -4.91 1.49
N ALA A 166 -11.69 -4.15 0.79
CA ALA A 166 -11.77 -3.96 -0.65
C ALA A 166 -11.53 -5.27 -1.41
N ASN A 167 -10.50 -6.06 -1.03
CA ASN A 167 -10.25 -7.35 -1.66
C ASN A 167 -11.44 -8.31 -1.52
N THR A 168 -12.05 -8.37 -0.35
CA THR A 168 -13.27 -9.17 -0.13
C THR A 168 -14.41 -8.68 -1.02
N ALA A 169 -14.60 -7.37 -1.15
CA ALA A 169 -15.64 -6.80 -2.00
C ALA A 169 -15.38 -7.06 -3.50
N ILE A 170 -14.14 -6.98 -3.95
CA ILE A 170 -13.73 -7.27 -5.34
C ILE A 170 -14.03 -8.73 -5.70
N VAL A 171 -13.64 -9.66 -4.85
CA VAL A 171 -13.90 -11.10 -5.05
C VAL A 171 -15.40 -11.39 -5.08
N LYS A 172 -16.18 -10.73 -4.24
CA LYS A 172 -17.65 -10.86 -4.18
C LYS A 172 -18.39 -10.09 -5.27
N ALA A 173 -17.75 -9.18 -6.01
CA ALA A 173 -18.40 -8.36 -7.03
C ALA A 173 -18.95 -9.20 -8.20
N VAL A 174 -18.16 -10.19 -8.64
CA VAL A 174 -18.53 -11.14 -9.71
C VAL A 174 -18.03 -12.52 -9.30
N PRO A 175 -18.78 -13.29 -8.48
CA PRO A 175 -18.29 -14.53 -7.88
C PRO A 175 -17.74 -15.57 -8.88
N PRO A 176 -18.34 -15.77 -10.07
CA PRO A 176 -17.79 -16.71 -11.06
C PRO A 176 -16.42 -16.30 -11.62
N LEU A 177 -16.04 -15.03 -11.46
CA LEU A 177 -14.81 -14.45 -11.98
C LEU A 177 -13.88 -13.95 -10.85
N ALA A 178 -14.00 -14.49 -9.64
CA ALA A 178 -13.27 -14.04 -8.45
C ALA A 178 -11.74 -13.94 -8.66
N GLY A 179 -11.13 -14.96 -9.26
CA GLY A 179 -9.71 -14.97 -9.59
C GLY A 179 -9.31 -13.90 -10.61
N SER A 180 -10.10 -13.76 -11.70
CA SER A 180 -9.87 -12.71 -12.71
C SER A 180 -10.08 -11.30 -12.13
N ALA A 181 -11.07 -11.13 -11.25
CA ALA A 181 -11.34 -9.86 -10.58
C ALA A 181 -10.19 -9.45 -9.66
N SER A 182 -9.68 -10.37 -8.85
CA SER A 182 -8.51 -10.15 -8.00
C SER A 182 -7.27 -9.83 -8.81
N GLY A 183 -6.98 -10.60 -9.87
CA GLY A 183 -5.82 -10.36 -10.73
C GLY A 183 -5.87 -9.01 -11.46
N LEU A 184 -7.02 -8.66 -12.05
CA LEU A 184 -7.20 -7.37 -12.73
C LEU A 184 -7.11 -6.20 -11.76
N SER A 185 -7.73 -6.31 -10.59
CA SER A 185 -7.64 -5.30 -9.54
C SER A 185 -6.19 -5.09 -9.08
N SER A 186 -5.44 -6.17 -8.84
CA SER A 186 -4.03 -6.08 -8.45
C SER A 186 -3.17 -5.42 -9.53
N ALA A 187 -3.41 -5.72 -10.79
CA ALA A 187 -2.72 -5.06 -11.90
C ALA A 187 -3.00 -3.55 -11.93
N LEU A 188 -4.27 -3.15 -11.75
CA LEU A 188 -4.67 -1.74 -11.69
C LEU A 188 -4.03 -1.04 -10.47
N MET A 189 -3.98 -1.69 -9.31
CA MET A 189 -3.29 -1.16 -8.13
C MET A 189 -1.82 -0.84 -8.41
N VAL A 190 -1.10 -1.76 -9.04
CA VAL A 190 0.31 -1.57 -9.39
C VAL A 190 0.49 -0.45 -10.41
N ILE A 191 -0.36 -0.38 -11.43
CA ILE A 191 -0.31 0.68 -12.45
C ILE A 191 -0.53 2.06 -11.80
N VAL A 192 -1.57 2.21 -10.98
CA VAL A 192 -1.86 3.48 -10.30
C VAL A 192 -0.71 3.88 -9.38
N SER A 193 -0.15 2.92 -8.63
CA SER A 193 1.00 3.15 -7.76
C SER A 193 2.25 3.56 -8.55
N ALA A 194 2.53 2.89 -9.66
CA ALA A 194 3.68 3.21 -10.51
C ALA A 194 3.56 4.63 -11.11
N LEU A 195 2.36 5.00 -11.59
CA LEU A 195 2.11 6.36 -12.10
C LEU A 195 2.26 7.41 -11.00
N ALA A 196 1.70 7.18 -9.82
CA ALA A 196 1.84 8.10 -8.69
C ALA A 196 3.31 8.24 -8.25
N SER A 197 4.05 7.14 -8.18
CA SER A 197 5.48 7.14 -7.84
C SER A 197 6.33 7.86 -8.89
N ALA A 198 6.03 7.68 -10.18
CA ALA A 198 6.70 8.38 -11.27
C ALA A 198 6.50 9.90 -11.19
N ILE A 199 5.27 10.36 -10.91
CA ILE A 199 4.98 11.79 -10.72
C ILE A 199 5.83 12.37 -9.58
N VAL A 200 5.92 11.66 -8.44
CA VAL A 200 6.75 12.09 -7.32
C VAL A 200 8.23 12.10 -7.69
N GLY A 201 8.74 11.03 -8.34
CA GLY A 201 10.12 10.95 -8.79
C GLY A 201 10.51 12.12 -9.70
N PHE A 202 9.72 12.41 -10.73
CA PHE A 202 9.94 13.57 -11.60
C PHE A 202 9.92 14.91 -10.85
N SER A 203 9.04 15.04 -9.87
CA SER A 203 8.95 16.27 -9.06
C SER A 203 10.18 16.49 -8.19
N LEU A 204 10.76 15.41 -7.66
CA LEU A 204 11.99 15.47 -6.88
C LEU A 204 13.21 15.80 -7.75
N GLU A 205 13.30 15.27 -8.98
CA GLU A 205 14.37 15.57 -9.94
C GLU A 205 14.36 17.04 -10.39
N LEU A 206 13.16 17.64 -10.53
CA LEU A 206 13.01 19.04 -10.92
C LEU A 206 13.36 20.02 -9.77
N GLY A 207 13.76 19.52 -8.60
CA GLY A 207 14.08 20.36 -7.44
C GLY A 207 12.86 21.08 -6.85
N ASN A 208 11.67 20.77 -7.32
CA ASN A 208 10.39 21.20 -6.77
C ASN A 208 9.75 20.00 -6.07
N PRO A 209 10.02 19.72 -4.80
CA PRO A 209 9.22 18.76 -4.08
C PRO A 209 7.77 19.24 -4.12
N ILE A 210 6.89 18.46 -4.76
CA ILE A 210 5.44 18.72 -4.72
C ILE A 210 5.07 18.90 -3.26
N PRO A 211 4.29 19.91 -2.93
CA PRO A 211 4.53 20.86 -1.86
C PRO A 211 4.55 20.20 -0.49
N VAL A 212 5.70 19.79 -0.08
CA VAL A 212 6.04 19.80 1.33
C VAL A 212 6.77 21.13 1.48
N SER A 213 6.08 22.14 1.99
CA SER A 213 6.58 23.53 2.06
C SER A 213 7.75 23.73 3.03
N TYR A 214 8.81 22.93 2.86
CA TYR A 214 10.02 23.04 3.69
C TYR A 214 11.02 24.08 3.21
N THR A 215 10.87 24.61 1.98
CA THR A 215 11.92 25.46 1.40
C THR A 215 11.80 26.95 1.75
N HIS A 216 10.73 27.40 2.38
CA HIS A 216 10.57 28.84 2.65
C HIS A 216 10.94 29.31 4.06
N LEU A 217 11.31 28.44 4.99
CA LEU A 217 11.69 28.84 6.35
C LEU A 217 13.21 28.91 6.60
N ARG A 218 14.07 28.52 5.64
CA ARG A 218 15.53 28.65 5.77
C ARG A 218 16.13 29.91 5.15
N ALA A 219 15.33 30.87 4.69
CA ALA A 219 15.81 32.10 4.05
C ALA A 219 15.62 33.35 4.90
N HIS A 220 15.66 33.22 6.25
CA HIS A 220 15.82 34.40 7.14
C HIS A 220 16.64 34.05 8.37
#